data_f1d372e062fb09c4b6912a5eeb19a661
#
_entry.id   f1d372e062fb09c4b6912a5eeb19a661
#
_cell.length_a   1.000
_cell.length_b   1.000
_cell.length_c   1.000
_cell.angle_alpha   90.00
_cell.angle_beta   90.00
_cell.angle_gamma   90.00
#
_symmetry.space_group_name_H-M   'P 1'
#
loop_
_entity.id
_entity.type
_entity.pdbx_description
1 polymer ?
#
loop_
_entity_poly.entity_id
_entity_poly.type
_entity_poly.pdbx_seq_one_letter_code
_entity_poly.pdbx_strand_id
1 'polypeptide(L)'
;LIGTPFEIPKGLLKFQNIVFRFMPKAAFQNMGVSKKDFTRLSNSMTNLNFMELVATLGCPALILCGAKDKTNMESAKRFHEAMKNSKLVIVDDSGHEVNKDNPNELVSILQDFWAER
;
A
#
# COMPACT_ATOMS: atom_id res chain seq x y z
N LEU A 1 1.58 -2.56 8.31
CA LEU A 1 1.16 -2.09 6.99
C LEU A 1 2.09 -0.98 6.53
N ILE A 2 2.70 -1.12 5.36
CA ILE A 2 3.62 -0.12 4.79
C ILE A 2 3.10 0.24 3.40
N GLY A 3 2.82 1.54 3.14
CA GLY A 3 2.40 2.05 1.83
C GLY A 3 1.19 1.34 1.22
N THR A 4 0.30 0.82 2.06
CA THR A 4 -0.84 0.01 1.62
C THR A 4 -2.00 0.91 1.19
N PRO A 5 -2.52 0.78 -0.03
CA PRO A 5 -3.68 1.54 -0.45
C PRO A 5 -4.93 1.00 0.26
N PHE A 6 -5.77 1.91 0.73
CA PHE A 6 -7.05 1.59 1.36
C PHE A 6 -8.09 1.13 0.33
N GLU A 7 -8.23 1.88 -0.71
CA GLU A 7 -8.97 1.54 -1.92
C GLU A 7 -8.25 2.15 -3.13
N ILE A 8 -8.41 1.51 -4.27
CA ILE A 8 -7.85 2.04 -5.50
C ILE A 8 -8.95 2.82 -6.23
N PRO A 9 -8.77 4.12 -6.51
CA PRO A 9 -9.77 4.91 -7.23
C PRO A 9 -10.15 4.23 -8.55
N LYS A 10 -11.43 3.93 -8.73
CA LYS A 10 -11.93 3.24 -9.95
C LYS A 10 -11.56 3.95 -11.25
N GLY A 11 -11.48 5.29 -11.21
CA GLY A 11 -11.04 6.10 -12.34
C GLY A 11 -9.58 5.85 -12.70
N LEU A 12 -8.69 5.74 -11.69
CA LEU A 12 -7.28 5.45 -11.88
C LEU A 12 -7.07 4.07 -12.50
N LEU A 13 -7.78 3.05 -12.01
CA LEU A 13 -7.72 1.69 -12.56
C LEU A 13 -8.23 1.63 -14.00
N LYS A 14 -9.32 2.34 -14.30
CA LYS A 14 -9.82 2.43 -15.69
C LYS A 14 -8.78 3.07 -16.62
N PHE A 15 -8.18 4.18 -16.21
CA PHE A 15 -7.14 4.85 -16.96
C PHE A 15 -5.92 3.93 -17.14
N GLN A 16 -5.46 3.29 -16.06
CA GLN A 16 -4.35 2.34 -16.09
C GLN A 16 -4.63 1.16 -17.03
N ASN A 17 -5.84 0.61 -17.03
CA ASN A 17 -6.23 -0.47 -17.94
C ASN A 17 -6.23 -0.01 -19.42
N ILE A 18 -6.60 1.24 -19.69
CA ILE A 18 -6.49 1.83 -21.04
C ILE A 18 -5.02 1.92 -21.44
N VAL A 19 -4.15 2.44 -20.59
CA VAL A 19 -2.71 2.52 -20.83
C VAL A 19 -2.13 1.12 -21.10
N PHE A 20 -2.45 0.13 -20.27
CA PHE A 20 -2.00 -1.24 -20.43
C PHE A 20 -2.47 -1.88 -21.75
N ARG A 21 -3.66 -1.49 -22.25
CA ARG A 21 -4.18 -1.97 -23.53
C ARG A 21 -3.25 -1.61 -24.69
N PHE A 22 -2.62 -0.43 -24.62
CA PHE A 22 -1.71 0.07 -25.67
C PHE A 22 -0.25 -0.31 -25.43
N MET A 23 0.13 -0.77 -24.23
CA MET A 23 1.49 -1.21 -23.95
C MET A 23 1.86 -2.48 -24.74
N PRO A 24 3.07 -2.54 -25.30
CA PRO A 24 3.56 -3.74 -26.01
C PRO A 24 3.70 -4.93 -25.05
N LYS A 25 3.46 -6.14 -25.56
CA LYS A 25 3.57 -7.38 -24.77
C LYS A 25 4.96 -7.56 -24.14
N ALA A 26 6.01 -7.09 -24.82
CA ALA A 26 7.39 -7.16 -24.33
C ALA A 26 7.59 -6.46 -22.97
N ALA A 27 6.87 -5.37 -22.71
CA ALA A 27 6.95 -4.67 -21.42
C ALA A 27 6.49 -5.56 -20.24
N PHE A 28 5.50 -6.41 -20.47
CA PHE A 28 5.00 -7.34 -19.44
C PHE A 28 5.91 -8.57 -19.30
N GLN A 29 6.52 -9.03 -20.40
CA GLN A 29 7.46 -10.15 -20.36
C GLN A 29 8.69 -9.85 -19.49
N ASN A 30 9.20 -8.61 -19.54
CA ASN A 30 10.30 -8.16 -18.70
C ASN A 30 9.92 -8.16 -17.18
N MET A 31 8.64 -8.11 -16.87
CA MET A 31 8.11 -8.22 -15.50
C MET A 31 7.81 -9.67 -15.09
N GLY A 32 8.07 -10.65 -15.97
CA GLY A 32 7.80 -12.07 -15.71
C GLY A 32 6.32 -12.46 -15.70
N VAL A 33 5.43 -11.61 -16.25
CA VAL A 33 3.98 -11.85 -16.27
C VAL A 33 3.41 -11.71 -17.68
N SER A 34 2.31 -12.44 -17.96
CA SER A 34 1.58 -12.20 -19.19
C SER A 34 0.70 -10.95 -19.08
N LYS A 35 0.53 -10.23 -20.20
CA LYS A 35 -0.39 -9.07 -20.24
C LYS A 35 -1.81 -9.46 -19.78
N LYS A 36 -2.27 -10.66 -20.11
CA LYS A 36 -3.59 -11.17 -19.71
C LYS A 36 -3.70 -11.34 -18.20
N ASP A 37 -2.70 -11.95 -17.57
CA ASP A 37 -2.71 -12.21 -16.14
C ASP A 37 -2.55 -10.92 -15.35
N PHE A 38 -1.71 -10.00 -15.82
CA PHE A 38 -1.56 -8.67 -15.23
C PHE A 38 -2.88 -7.87 -15.27
N THR A 39 -3.59 -7.90 -16.41
CA THR A 39 -4.90 -7.24 -16.53
C THR A 39 -5.95 -7.90 -15.64
N ARG A 40 -5.96 -9.23 -15.51
CA ARG A 40 -6.86 -9.96 -14.60
C ARG A 40 -6.59 -9.58 -13.15
N LEU A 41 -5.32 -9.52 -12.74
CA LEU A 41 -4.92 -9.10 -11.40
C LEU A 41 -5.36 -7.65 -11.13
N SER A 42 -5.06 -6.72 -12.03
CA SER A 42 -5.47 -5.32 -11.91
C SER A 42 -7.00 -5.19 -11.77
N ASN A 43 -7.76 -5.93 -12.56
CA ASN A 43 -9.23 -5.90 -12.48
C ASN A 43 -9.75 -6.51 -11.16
N SER A 44 -9.10 -7.54 -10.62
CA SER A 44 -9.52 -8.13 -9.34
C SER A 44 -9.35 -7.15 -8.16
N MET A 45 -8.43 -6.21 -8.28
CA MET A 45 -8.19 -5.17 -7.26
C MET A 45 -9.25 -4.05 -7.29
N THR A 46 -10.10 -3.98 -8.32
CA THR A 46 -11.07 -2.87 -8.50
C THR A 46 -12.14 -2.81 -7.38
N ASN A 47 -12.44 -3.94 -6.79
CA ASN A 47 -13.48 -4.09 -5.76
C ASN A 47 -12.90 -4.38 -4.37
N LEU A 48 -11.58 -4.23 -4.18
CA LEU A 48 -10.99 -4.42 -2.87
C LEU A 48 -11.42 -3.27 -1.95
N ASN A 49 -12.09 -3.65 -0.88
CA ASN A 49 -12.40 -2.77 0.24
C ASN A 49 -12.16 -3.56 1.54
N PHE A 50 -11.12 -3.20 2.24
CA PHE A 50 -10.74 -3.90 3.48
C PHE A 50 -11.27 -3.21 4.75
N MET A 51 -12.04 -2.13 4.63
CA MET A 51 -12.43 -1.28 5.75
C MET A 51 -13.18 -2.04 6.84
N GLU A 52 -14.21 -2.76 6.46
CA GLU A 52 -15.00 -3.54 7.43
C GLU A 52 -14.15 -4.62 8.10
N LEU A 53 -13.28 -5.26 7.32
CA LEU A 53 -12.41 -6.32 7.82
C LEU A 53 -11.37 -5.76 8.82
N VAL A 54 -10.67 -4.68 8.48
CA VAL A 54 -9.63 -4.12 9.36
C VAL A 54 -10.22 -3.52 10.63
N ALA A 55 -11.44 -3.01 10.59
CA ALA A 55 -12.13 -2.49 11.76
C ALA A 55 -12.44 -3.58 12.81
N THR A 56 -12.50 -4.86 12.39
CA THR A 56 -12.72 -6.01 13.31
C THR A 56 -11.45 -6.57 13.91
N LEU A 57 -10.27 -6.15 13.42
CA LEU A 57 -8.99 -6.65 13.91
C LEU A 57 -8.68 -6.10 15.30
N GLY A 58 -8.56 -7.01 16.26
CA GLY A 58 -8.19 -6.66 17.65
C GLY A 58 -6.67 -6.69 17.91
N CYS A 59 -5.89 -7.20 16.98
CA CYS A 59 -4.44 -7.26 17.15
C CYS A 59 -3.78 -5.87 17.06
N PRO A 60 -2.68 -5.64 17.79
CA PRO A 60 -1.89 -4.44 17.64
C PRO A 60 -1.38 -4.32 16.20
N ALA A 61 -1.44 -3.12 15.64
CA ALA A 61 -1.03 -2.86 14.27
C ALA A 61 -0.14 -1.61 14.17
N LEU A 62 0.96 -1.73 13.44
CA LEU A 62 1.79 -0.61 13.06
C LEU A 62 1.51 -0.25 11.59
N ILE A 63 1.17 1.00 11.35
CA ILE A 63 0.91 1.56 10.03
C ILE A 63 2.01 2.55 9.72
N LEU A 64 2.74 2.33 8.63
CA LEU A 64 3.85 3.15 8.20
C LEU A 64 3.55 3.78 6.84
N CYS A 65 3.86 5.05 6.69
CA CYS A 65 3.78 5.75 5.42
C CYS A 65 4.95 6.71 5.30
N GLY A 66 5.62 6.71 4.16
CA GLY A 66 6.66 7.71 3.89
C GLY A 66 6.06 9.10 3.73
N ALA A 67 6.73 10.12 4.25
CA ALA A 67 6.26 11.51 4.20
C ALA A 67 6.08 12.04 2.76
N LYS A 68 6.82 11.47 1.81
CA LYS A 68 6.74 11.79 0.37
C LYS A 68 5.71 10.95 -0.39
N ASP A 69 5.16 9.90 0.21
CA ASP A 69 4.12 9.05 -0.40
C ASP A 69 2.72 9.65 -0.28
N LYS A 70 2.50 10.73 -1.02
CA LYS A 70 1.23 11.47 -1.01
C LYS A 70 0.03 10.61 -1.45
N THR A 71 0.29 9.60 -2.28
CA THR A 71 -0.76 8.71 -2.81
C THR A 71 -1.38 7.84 -1.73
N ASN A 72 -0.57 7.33 -0.80
CA ASN A 72 -1.02 6.42 0.24
C ASN A 72 -1.21 7.07 1.61
N MET A 73 -0.86 8.34 1.77
CA MET A 73 -0.98 9.06 3.04
C MET A 73 -2.41 9.05 3.58
N GLU A 74 -3.39 9.33 2.74
CA GLU A 74 -4.81 9.32 3.13
C GLU A 74 -5.26 7.90 3.52
N SER A 75 -4.82 6.89 2.77
CA SER A 75 -5.10 5.49 3.09
C SER A 75 -4.52 5.09 4.45
N ALA A 76 -3.29 5.51 4.76
CA ALA A 76 -2.65 5.22 6.03
C ALA A 76 -3.43 5.82 7.23
N LYS A 77 -3.89 7.05 7.10
CA LYS A 77 -4.73 7.71 8.10
C LYS A 77 -6.04 6.98 8.32
N ARG A 78 -6.74 6.63 7.25
CA ARG A 78 -8.03 5.91 7.30
C ARG A 78 -7.88 4.51 7.92
N PHE A 79 -6.79 3.80 7.65
CA PHE A 79 -6.49 2.54 8.35
C PHE A 79 -6.31 2.77 9.85
N HIS A 80 -5.58 3.80 10.24
CA HIS A 80 -5.37 4.14 11.64
C HIS A 80 -6.69 4.49 12.36
N GLU A 81 -7.54 5.27 11.73
CA GLU A 81 -8.86 5.62 12.26
C GLU A 81 -9.78 4.40 12.42
N ALA A 82 -9.69 3.44 11.48
CA ALA A 82 -10.51 2.23 11.52
C ALA A 82 -10.02 1.18 12.52
N MET A 83 -8.73 1.09 12.76
CA MET A 83 -8.09 0.08 13.61
C MET A 83 -7.86 0.63 15.01
N LYS A 84 -8.70 0.25 15.96
CA LYS A 84 -8.67 0.76 17.37
C LYS A 84 -7.33 0.55 18.08
N ASN A 85 -6.60 -0.51 17.73
CA ASN A 85 -5.32 -0.85 18.36
C ASN A 85 -4.17 -0.67 17.35
N SER A 86 -4.04 0.53 16.80
CA SER A 86 -3.01 0.83 15.82
C SER A 86 -2.19 2.07 16.18
N LYS A 87 -0.93 2.07 15.71
CA LYS A 87 -0.01 3.20 15.77
C LYS A 87 0.31 3.62 14.33
N LEU A 88 0.13 4.89 14.01
CA LEU A 88 0.52 5.46 12.71
C LEU A 88 1.86 6.18 12.86
N VAL A 89 2.83 5.85 12.02
CA VAL A 89 4.12 6.53 11.95
C VAL A 89 4.36 7.01 10.53
N ILE A 90 4.62 8.31 10.39
CA ILE A 90 5.05 8.91 9.13
C ILE A 90 6.57 8.96 9.15
N VAL A 91 7.20 8.31 8.18
CA VAL A 91 8.65 8.18 8.10
C VAL A 91 9.20 9.30 7.24
N ASP A 92 10.00 10.17 7.86
CA ASP A 92 10.61 11.31 7.16
C ASP A 92 11.55 10.85 6.05
N ASP A 93 11.71 11.69 5.04
CA ASP A 93 12.57 11.48 3.87
C ASP A 93 12.28 10.23 3.03
N SER A 94 11.18 9.52 3.30
CA SER A 94 10.78 8.30 2.61
C SER A 94 9.60 8.51 1.67
N GLY A 95 9.64 7.83 0.53
CA GLY A 95 8.51 7.66 -0.40
C GLY A 95 7.74 6.36 -0.13
N HIS A 96 7.29 5.72 -1.21
CA HIS A 96 6.53 4.49 -1.14
C HIS A 96 7.33 3.29 -0.58
N GLU A 97 8.61 3.23 -0.89
CA GLU A 97 9.51 2.14 -0.50
C GLU A 97 10.34 2.51 0.74
N VAL A 98 9.67 2.71 1.88
CA VAL A 98 10.31 3.10 3.16
C VAL A 98 11.52 2.22 3.51
N ASN A 99 11.43 0.93 3.21
CA ASN A 99 12.51 -0.04 3.45
C ASN A 99 13.77 0.21 2.59
N LYS A 100 13.66 0.92 1.49
CA LYS A 100 14.79 1.34 0.65
C LYS A 100 15.25 2.74 0.97
N ASP A 101 14.31 3.64 1.20
CA ASP A 101 14.57 5.07 1.37
C ASP A 101 15.18 5.36 2.75
N ASN A 102 14.67 4.71 3.81
CA ASN A 102 15.13 4.93 5.18
C ASN A 102 15.09 3.64 6.02
N PRO A 103 15.96 2.63 5.71
CA PRO A 103 15.96 1.35 6.38
C PRO A 103 16.31 1.42 7.87
N ASN A 104 17.18 2.34 8.27
CA ASN A 104 17.61 2.47 9.66
C ASN A 104 16.46 2.96 10.56
N GLU A 105 15.73 3.97 10.10
CA GLU A 105 14.55 4.48 10.80
C GLU A 105 13.46 3.42 10.88
N LEU A 106 13.23 2.68 9.77
CA LEU A 106 12.29 1.58 9.77
C LEU A 106 12.63 0.52 10.83
N VAL A 107 13.90 0.15 10.96
CA VAL A 107 14.36 -0.83 11.95
C VAL A 107 14.10 -0.32 13.37
N SER A 108 14.44 0.95 13.66
CA SER A 108 14.19 1.57 14.96
C SER A 108 12.69 1.53 15.33
N ILE A 109 11.84 1.97 14.41
CA ILE A 109 10.38 1.97 14.61
C ILE A 109 9.83 0.57 14.87
N LEU A 110 10.35 -0.43 14.15
CA LEU A 110 9.92 -1.82 14.35
C LEU A 110 10.37 -2.36 15.70
N GLN A 111 11.60 -2.07 16.13
CA GLN A 111 12.13 -2.47 17.43
C GLN A 111 11.29 -1.87 18.57
N ASP A 112 11.00 -0.58 18.50
CA ASP A 112 10.17 0.11 19.49
C ASP A 112 8.77 -0.49 19.56
N PHE A 113 8.14 -0.74 18.41
CA PHE A 113 6.82 -1.34 18.35
C PHE A 113 6.77 -2.75 18.94
N TRP A 114 7.82 -3.55 18.82
CA TRP A 114 7.88 -4.87 19.43
C TRP A 114 8.27 -4.84 20.91
N ALA A 115 9.04 -3.85 21.35
CA ALA A 115 9.40 -3.68 22.76
C ALA A 115 8.21 -3.21 23.62
N GLU A 116 7.24 -2.50 23.04
CA GLU A 116 6.02 -2.04 23.71
C GLU A 116 4.99 -3.18 23.96
N ARG A 117 5.30 -4.39 23.57
CA ARG A 117 4.47 -5.60 23.74
C ARG A 117 5.02 -6.51 24.84
#